data_bd20ba92e820957221f07a87353407f7
#
_entry.id   bd20ba92e820957221f07a87353407f7
#
_cell.length_a   1.000
_cell.length_b   1.000
_cell.length_c   1.000
_cell.angle_alpha   90.00
_cell.angle_beta   90.00
_cell.angle_gamma   90.00
#
_symmetry.space_group_name_H-M   'P 1'
#
loop_
_entity.id
_entity.type
_entity.pdbx_description
1 polymer ?
#
loop_
_entity_poly.entity_id
_entity_poly.type
_entity_poly.pdbx_seq_one_letter_code
_entity_poly.pdbx_strand_id
1 'polypeptide(L)'
;MSFQDPISDCLTRIRNGLMRGKDQVIVPYSKLKFELVNVLVDEGYLKSCDKSEENNKPIIEVGLKYFNESPVIKELKRVSKPSLRKYSSASDLDSVKGGLGSFIVSTNQGLMTDRDAKAKNVGGEILCEVF
;
A
#
# COMPACT_ATOMS: atom_id res chain seq x y z
N MET A 1 22.89 2.19 12.89
CA MET A 1 22.10 1.23 12.15
C MET A 1 20.72 1.79 11.82
N SER A 2 20.38 1.75 10.59
CA SER A 2 19.07 2.19 10.17
C SER A 2 18.05 1.08 10.39
N PHE A 3 16.84 1.48 10.72
CA PHE A 3 15.74 0.54 10.75
C PHE A 3 15.35 0.16 9.33
N GLN A 4 15.07 -1.12 9.17
CA GLN A 4 14.56 -1.61 7.90
C GLN A 4 13.03 -1.54 7.97
N ASP A 5 12.45 -0.70 7.12
CA ASP A 5 11.00 -0.65 6.94
C ASP A 5 10.70 -0.81 5.45
N PRO A 6 10.60 -2.08 4.99
CA PRO A 6 10.34 -2.35 3.58
C PRO A 6 9.04 -1.73 3.07
N ILE A 7 8.04 -1.62 3.93
CA ILE A 7 6.77 -0.99 3.54
C ILE A 7 6.98 0.50 3.28
N SER A 8 7.66 1.20 4.19
CA SER A 8 7.97 2.63 3.97
C SER A 8 8.78 2.85 2.71
N ASP A 9 9.77 2.00 2.44
CA ASP A 9 10.58 2.09 1.22
C ASP A 9 9.70 1.91 -0.02
N CYS A 10 8.80 0.92 0.00
CA CYS A 10 7.88 0.68 -1.09
C CYS A 10 6.98 1.91 -1.35
N LEU A 11 6.39 2.47 -0.30
CA LEU A 11 5.53 3.65 -0.43
C LEU A 11 6.31 4.86 -0.94
N THR A 12 7.55 5.03 -0.48
CA THR A 12 8.42 6.13 -0.92
C THR A 12 8.74 6.01 -2.39
N ARG A 13 9.05 4.82 -2.88
CA ARG A 13 9.32 4.59 -4.31
C ARG A 13 8.11 4.93 -5.17
N ILE A 14 6.94 4.54 -4.71
CA ILE A 14 5.68 4.86 -5.41
C ILE A 14 5.47 6.37 -5.43
N ARG A 15 5.59 7.04 -4.28
CA ARG A 15 5.40 8.49 -4.21
C ARG A 15 6.38 9.24 -5.12
N ASN A 16 7.66 8.86 -5.08
CA ASN A 16 8.68 9.51 -5.91
C ASN A 16 8.42 9.28 -7.39
N GLY A 17 8.00 8.09 -7.78
CA GLY A 17 7.63 7.79 -9.16
C GLY A 17 6.48 8.65 -9.64
N LEU A 18 5.44 8.78 -8.80
CA LEU A 18 4.29 9.63 -9.13
C LEU A 18 4.66 11.09 -9.26
N MET A 19 5.54 11.60 -8.38
CA MET A 19 6.01 12.98 -8.45
C MET A 19 6.79 13.26 -9.74
N ARG A 20 7.47 12.25 -10.27
CA ARG A 20 8.28 12.39 -11.48
C ARG A 20 7.52 12.01 -12.75
N GLY A 21 6.26 11.65 -12.63
CA GLY A 21 5.44 11.27 -13.77
C GLY A 21 5.87 9.97 -14.44
N LYS A 22 6.46 9.05 -13.70
CA LYS A 22 6.92 7.78 -14.26
C LYS A 22 5.75 6.84 -14.54
N ASP A 23 5.89 5.97 -15.53
CA ASP A 23 4.88 4.97 -15.84
C ASP A 23 4.90 3.82 -14.86
N GLN A 24 6.07 3.48 -14.35
CA GLN A 24 6.22 2.39 -13.38
C GLN A 24 7.43 2.61 -12.48
N VAL A 25 7.43 1.92 -11.36
CA VAL A 25 8.57 1.84 -10.47
C VAL A 25 8.87 0.38 -10.14
N ILE A 26 10.10 0.11 -9.74
CA ILE A 26 10.54 -1.22 -9.37
C ILE A 26 10.80 -1.26 -7.88
N VAL A 27 10.30 -2.29 -7.23
CA VAL A 27 10.43 -2.50 -5.79
C VAL A 27 10.98 -3.91 -5.57
N PRO A 28 11.92 -4.10 -4.64
CA PRO A 28 12.34 -5.46 -4.28
C PRO A 28 11.15 -6.29 -3.83
N TYR A 29 11.11 -7.55 -4.25
CA TYR A 29 9.98 -8.41 -3.95
C TYR A 29 9.96 -8.83 -2.48
N SER A 30 8.77 -8.81 -1.88
CA SER A 30 8.44 -9.61 -0.71
C SER A 30 6.95 -9.92 -0.82
N LYS A 31 6.53 -10.98 -0.16
CA LYS A 31 5.12 -11.38 -0.19
C LYS A 31 4.23 -10.25 0.33
N LEU A 32 4.64 -9.62 1.42
CA LEU A 32 3.86 -8.54 2.04
C LEU A 32 3.72 -7.34 1.10
N LYS A 33 4.82 -6.91 0.48
CA LYS A 33 4.78 -5.78 -0.47
C LYS A 33 3.96 -6.13 -1.70
N PHE A 34 4.07 -7.35 -2.19
CA PHE A 34 3.29 -7.80 -3.33
C PHE A 34 1.78 -7.75 -3.02
N GLU A 35 1.38 -8.25 -1.85
CA GLU A 35 -0.02 -8.18 -1.41
C GLU A 35 -0.48 -6.74 -1.26
N LEU A 36 0.36 -5.88 -0.67
CA LEU A 36 0.04 -4.46 -0.47
C LEU A 36 -0.23 -3.76 -1.80
N VAL A 37 0.67 -3.94 -2.77
CA VAL A 37 0.51 -3.31 -4.09
C VAL A 37 -0.72 -3.85 -4.80
N ASN A 38 -0.99 -5.15 -4.68
CA ASN A 38 -2.19 -5.74 -5.28
C ASN A 38 -3.47 -5.15 -4.69
N VAL A 39 -3.52 -4.89 -3.39
CA VAL A 39 -4.69 -4.23 -2.77
C VAL A 39 -4.87 -2.83 -3.37
N LEU A 40 -3.77 -2.09 -3.55
CA LEU A 40 -3.84 -0.75 -4.15
C LEU A 40 -4.30 -0.80 -5.60
N VAL A 41 -3.91 -1.82 -6.35
CA VAL A 41 -4.39 -2.02 -7.72
C VAL A 41 -5.88 -2.34 -7.73
N ASP A 42 -6.31 -3.26 -6.88
CA ASP A 42 -7.71 -3.68 -6.79
C ASP A 42 -8.63 -2.54 -6.39
N GLU A 43 -8.13 -1.61 -5.57
CA GLU A 43 -8.92 -0.44 -5.14
C GLU A 43 -8.86 0.72 -6.14
N GLY A 44 -8.14 0.54 -7.24
CA GLY A 44 -8.09 1.54 -8.31
C GLY A 44 -7.05 2.64 -8.11
N TYR A 45 -6.14 2.49 -7.18
CA TYR A 45 -5.10 3.51 -6.92
C TYR A 45 -3.87 3.33 -7.79
N LEU A 46 -3.57 2.11 -8.20
CA LEU A 46 -2.43 1.80 -9.05
C LEU A 46 -2.91 1.03 -10.29
N LYS A 47 -2.08 1.04 -11.32
CA LYS A 47 -2.45 0.45 -12.62
C LYS A 47 -2.22 -1.05 -12.65
N SER A 48 -1.06 -1.51 -12.16
CA SER A 48 -0.68 -2.92 -12.28
C SER A 48 0.35 -3.32 -11.24
N CYS A 49 0.45 -4.62 -11.00
CA CYS A 49 1.41 -5.20 -10.07
C CYS A 49 1.87 -6.53 -10.65
N ASP A 50 3.13 -6.59 -11.08
CA ASP A 50 3.69 -7.78 -11.70
C ASP A 50 4.97 -8.19 -11.01
N LYS A 51 5.11 -9.50 -10.78
CA LYS A 51 6.36 -10.07 -10.27
C LYS A 51 7.28 -10.37 -11.44
N SER A 52 8.54 -9.98 -11.32
CA SER A 52 9.54 -10.19 -12.34
C SER A 52 10.90 -10.46 -11.70
N GLU A 53 11.94 -10.54 -12.52
CA GLU A 53 13.30 -10.72 -12.05
C GLU A 53 14.22 -9.68 -12.69
N GLU A 54 15.17 -9.19 -11.90
CA GLU A 54 16.21 -8.28 -12.36
C GLU A 54 17.51 -8.69 -11.72
N ASN A 55 18.53 -9.00 -12.53
CA ASN A 55 19.82 -9.50 -12.05
C ASN A 55 19.67 -10.73 -11.14
N ASN A 56 18.79 -11.65 -11.53
CA ASN A 56 18.48 -12.89 -10.80
C ASN A 56 17.84 -12.66 -9.43
N LYS A 57 17.29 -11.45 -9.19
CA LYS A 57 16.58 -11.14 -7.94
C LYS A 57 15.13 -10.87 -8.24
N PRO A 58 14.22 -11.38 -7.40
CA PRO A 58 12.79 -11.10 -7.61
C PRO A 58 12.47 -9.63 -7.31
N ILE A 59 11.70 -9.04 -8.19
CA ILE A 59 11.24 -7.65 -8.06
C ILE A 59 9.75 -7.58 -8.33
N ILE A 60 9.16 -6.44 -7.96
CA ILE A 60 7.78 -6.10 -8.30
C ILE A 60 7.82 -4.91 -9.23
N GLU A 61 7.18 -5.04 -10.39
CA GLU A 61 6.98 -3.92 -11.31
C GLU A 61 5.60 -3.32 -10.99
N VAL A 62 5.61 -2.08 -10.49
CA VAL A 62 4.41 -1.38 -10.05
C VAL A 62 4.02 -0.37 -11.11
N GLY A 63 2.89 -0.59 -11.78
CA GLY A 63 2.36 0.36 -12.76
C GLY A 63 1.67 1.50 -12.04
N LEU A 64 2.06 2.73 -12.37
CA LEU A 64 1.51 3.93 -11.74
C LEU A 64 0.31 4.43 -12.54
N LYS A 65 -0.64 5.04 -11.84
CA LYS A 65 -1.92 5.43 -12.44
C LYS A 65 -2.13 6.93 -12.36
N TYR A 66 -2.55 7.51 -13.49
CA TYR A 66 -2.82 8.92 -13.62
C TYR A 66 -4.20 9.15 -14.22
N PHE A 67 -4.80 10.27 -13.89
CA PHE A 67 -6.04 10.71 -14.48
C PHE A 67 -5.93 12.21 -14.78
N ASN A 68 -6.15 12.61 -16.03
CA ASN A 68 -5.99 13.99 -16.48
C ASN A 68 -4.62 14.55 -16.09
N GLU A 69 -3.56 13.77 -16.34
CA GLU A 69 -2.16 14.14 -16.11
C GLU A 69 -1.80 14.33 -14.62
N SER A 70 -2.69 13.92 -13.71
CA SER A 70 -2.43 13.97 -12.28
C SER A 70 -2.45 12.56 -11.67
N PRO A 71 -1.59 12.29 -10.67
CA PRO A 71 -1.65 10.99 -9.99
C PRO A 71 -3.03 10.74 -9.38
N VAL A 72 -3.50 9.50 -9.49
CA VAL A 72 -4.73 9.09 -8.83
C VAL A 72 -4.56 9.13 -7.32
N ILE A 73 -3.38 8.72 -6.83
CA ILE A 73 -3.06 8.81 -5.40
C ILE A 73 -2.72 10.25 -5.05
N LYS A 74 -3.44 10.83 -4.10
CA LYS A 74 -3.17 12.17 -3.58
C LYS A 74 -2.29 12.10 -2.33
N GLU A 75 -2.50 11.11 -1.48
CA GLU A 75 -1.72 10.89 -0.27
C GLU A 75 -1.48 9.40 -0.08
N LEU A 76 -0.27 9.05 0.35
CA LEU A 76 0.10 7.68 0.64
C LEU A 76 1.06 7.73 1.83
N LYS A 77 0.57 7.31 3.01
CA LYS A 77 1.28 7.47 4.27
C LYS A 77 1.43 6.16 5.03
N ARG A 78 2.60 5.95 5.59
CA ARG A 78 2.84 4.86 6.54
C ARG A 78 2.14 5.18 7.85
N VAL A 79 1.37 4.24 8.39
CA VAL A 79 0.69 4.42 9.70
C VAL A 79 1.42 3.65 10.78
N SER A 80 1.45 2.32 10.69
CA SER A 80 2.20 1.48 11.63
C SER A 80 3.68 1.49 11.25
N LYS A 81 4.56 1.62 12.23
CA LYS A 81 6.01 1.68 12.01
C LYS A 81 6.71 0.67 12.90
N PRO A 82 7.92 0.22 12.54
CA PRO A 82 8.66 -0.72 13.41
C PRO A 82 8.83 -0.21 14.85
N SER A 83 9.00 1.11 15.02
CA SER A 83 9.16 1.73 16.34
C SER A 83 7.85 1.94 17.08
N LEU A 84 6.71 1.94 16.36
CA LEU A 84 5.40 2.17 16.96
C LEU A 84 4.33 1.49 16.11
N ARG A 85 3.97 0.28 16.48
CA ARG A 85 2.95 -0.49 15.77
C ARG A 85 1.56 0.04 16.10
N LYS A 86 0.68 0.06 15.11
CA LYS A 86 -0.69 0.54 15.23
C LYS A 86 -1.66 -0.57 14.86
N TYR A 87 -2.52 -0.94 15.80
CA TYR A 87 -3.51 -1.99 15.61
C TYR A 87 -4.91 -1.44 15.87
N SER A 88 -5.90 -2.08 15.26
CA SER A 88 -7.31 -1.72 15.50
C SER A 88 -8.17 -2.95 15.38
N SER A 89 -9.24 -2.99 16.17
CA SER A 89 -10.31 -3.96 15.97
C SER A 89 -11.18 -3.51 14.80
N ALA A 90 -12.00 -4.41 14.27
CA ALA A 90 -12.92 -4.08 13.19
C ALA A 90 -13.86 -2.93 13.55
N SER A 91 -14.35 -2.93 14.79
CA SER A 91 -15.31 -1.92 15.25
C SER A 91 -14.68 -0.54 15.46
N ASP A 92 -13.38 -0.49 15.73
CA ASP A 92 -12.66 0.76 16.00
C ASP A 92 -12.02 1.37 14.76
N LEU A 93 -12.06 0.69 13.61
CA LEU A 93 -11.50 1.22 12.39
C LEU A 93 -12.25 2.47 11.93
N ASP A 94 -11.51 3.56 11.80
CA ASP A 94 -12.04 4.80 11.25
C ASP A 94 -12.00 4.76 9.72
N SER A 95 -12.70 5.70 9.09
CA SER A 95 -12.59 5.89 7.65
C SER A 95 -11.60 7.01 7.34
N VAL A 96 -11.01 6.96 6.15
CA VAL A 96 -10.08 7.97 5.66
C VAL A 96 -10.84 8.97 4.80
N LYS A 97 -10.71 10.26 5.11
CA LYS A 97 -11.35 11.34 4.33
C LYS A 97 -12.84 11.09 4.09
N GLY A 98 -13.56 10.71 5.14
CA GLY A 98 -14.99 10.46 5.04
C GLY A 98 -15.38 9.29 4.13
N GLY A 99 -14.48 8.32 3.97
CA GLY A 99 -14.71 7.16 3.12
C GLY A 99 -14.18 7.28 1.71
N LEU A 100 -13.58 8.42 1.35
CA LEU A 100 -12.98 8.60 0.02
C LEU A 100 -11.62 7.92 -0.09
N GLY A 101 -10.91 7.76 1.02
CA GLY A 101 -9.66 7.04 1.07
C GLY A 101 -9.80 5.69 1.76
N SER A 102 -8.69 5.03 2.00
CA SER A 102 -8.66 3.70 2.62
C SER A 102 -7.45 3.53 3.53
N PHE A 103 -7.64 2.77 4.62
CA PHE A 103 -6.52 2.15 5.31
C PHE A 103 -6.28 0.78 4.70
N ILE A 104 -5.02 0.38 4.63
CA ILE A 104 -4.66 -0.99 4.27
C ILE A 104 -4.30 -1.69 5.57
N VAL A 105 -5.04 -2.75 5.89
CA VAL A 105 -4.96 -3.45 7.17
C VAL A 105 -4.42 -4.86 6.94
N SER A 106 -3.44 -5.25 7.76
CA SER A 106 -2.92 -6.62 7.75
C SER A 106 -3.70 -7.43 8.79
N THR A 107 -4.51 -8.36 8.32
CA THR A 107 -5.36 -9.20 9.17
C THR A 107 -4.92 -10.65 9.10
N ASN A 108 -5.52 -11.50 9.95
CA ASN A 108 -5.27 -12.94 9.89
C ASN A 108 -5.80 -13.59 8.61
N GLN A 109 -6.59 -12.85 7.83
CA GLN A 109 -7.12 -13.32 6.54
C GLN A 109 -6.42 -12.63 5.35
N GLY A 110 -5.29 -11.96 5.59
CA GLY A 110 -4.52 -11.26 4.56
C GLY A 110 -4.66 -9.75 4.63
N LEU A 111 -4.05 -9.07 3.66
CA LEU A 111 -4.14 -7.62 3.56
C LEU A 111 -5.46 -7.24 2.89
N MET A 112 -6.11 -6.22 3.43
CA MET A 112 -7.37 -5.73 2.89
C MET A 112 -7.60 -4.27 3.29
N THR A 113 -8.61 -3.65 2.70
CA THR A 113 -8.99 -2.29 3.08
C THR A 113 -9.74 -2.30 4.41
N ASP A 114 -9.86 -1.12 5.01
CA ASP A 114 -10.68 -0.93 6.21
C ASP A 114 -12.13 -1.36 6.00
N ARG A 115 -12.68 -1.07 4.81
CA ARG A 115 -14.06 -1.46 4.49
C ARG A 115 -14.22 -2.98 4.46
N ASP A 116 -13.28 -3.67 3.82
CA ASP A 116 -13.33 -5.13 3.75
C ASP A 116 -13.10 -5.77 5.13
N ALA A 117 -12.21 -5.19 5.93
CA ALA A 117 -11.95 -5.68 7.29
C ALA A 117 -13.19 -5.55 8.15
N LYS A 118 -13.90 -4.43 8.06
CA LYS A 118 -15.16 -4.24 8.78
C LYS A 118 -16.23 -5.22 8.31
N ALA A 119 -16.35 -5.42 7.01
CA ALA A 119 -17.32 -6.34 6.44
C ALA A 119 -17.09 -7.78 6.90
N LYS A 120 -15.82 -8.16 7.06
CA LYS A 120 -15.44 -9.50 7.54
C LYS A 120 -15.32 -9.59 9.07
N ASN A 121 -15.51 -8.47 9.75
CA ASN A 121 -15.40 -8.37 11.20
C ASN A 121 -14.04 -8.85 11.71
N VAL A 122 -12.97 -8.41 11.05
CA VAL A 122 -11.59 -8.71 11.45
C VAL A 122 -10.84 -7.42 11.68
N GLY A 123 -9.94 -7.42 12.67
CA GLY A 123 -9.03 -6.32 12.91
C GLY A 123 -7.61 -6.72 12.57
N GLY A 124 -6.69 -5.80 12.75
CA GLY A 124 -5.28 -6.08 12.52
C GLY A 124 -4.41 -4.85 12.59
N GLU A 125 -3.24 -4.96 12.00
CA GLU A 125 -2.27 -3.88 11.95
C GLU A 125 -2.59 -2.94 10.78
N ILE A 126 -2.70 -1.65 11.08
CA ILE A 126 -2.94 -0.63 10.04
C ILE A 126 -1.60 -0.27 9.43
N LEU A 127 -1.33 -0.75 8.22
CA LEU A 127 -0.04 -0.56 7.57
C LEU A 127 0.13 0.86 7.02
N CYS A 128 -0.86 1.34 6.29
CA CYS A 128 -0.78 2.64 5.64
C CYS A 128 -2.16 3.19 5.36
N GLU A 129 -2.20 4.47 4.99
CA GLU A 129 -3.42 5.08 4.50
C GLU A 129 -3.18 5.64 3.11
N VAL A 130 -4.19 5.59 2.27
CA VAL A 130 -4.15 6.05 0.89
C VAL A 130 -5.39 6.88 0.59
N PHE A 131 -5.15 7.93 -0.15
CA PHE A 131 -6.24 8.81 -0.59
C PHE A 131 -5.95 9.36 -1.99
#